data_b7da13c723b316ef6e74ce5ef5ef70f9
#
_entry.id   b7da13c723b316ef6e74ce5ef5ef70f9
#
_cell.length_a   1.000
_cell.length_b   1.000
_cell.length_c   1.000
_cell.angle_alpha   90.00
_cell.angle_beta   90.00
_cell.angle_gamma   90.00
#
_symmetry.space_group_name_H-M   'P 1'
#
loop_
_entity.id
_entity.type
_entity.pdbx_description
1 polymer ?
#
loop_
_entity_poly.entity_id
_entity_poly.type
_entity_poly.pdbx_seq_one_letter_code
_entity_poly.pdbx_strand_id
1 'polypeptide(L)'
;TATGVFENLYKWDEEAGEAVPIIEGKWMLKFEMTYEDSSVTLSGGETFTQDGMTFTIDSITLSPVAYKVDYTVDSEVVWSNSGSGRQSEEDRLTTQRYFENVEILLTLTDGTVIDLSNAGGSIGPEDGVTVCSKGEVFSEVLPMEDMASISVGGVVYDLTAE
;
A
#
# COMPACT_ATOMS: atom_id res chain seq x y z
N THR A 1 15.06 -12.47 -15.07
CA THR A 1 15.38 -13.70 -14.28
C THR A 1 15.45 -13.34 -12.82
N ALA A 2 14.69 -14.03 -11.96
CA ALA A 2 14.80 -13.95 -10.51
C ALA A 2 15.55 -15.16 -9.96
N THR A 3 16.30 -14.95 -8.88
CA THR A 3 17.04 -16.03 -8.22
C THR A 3 16.73 -15.96 -6.73
N GLY A 4 16.14 -17.02 -6.20
CA GLY A 4 15.94 -17.23 -4.75
C GLY A 4 17.00 -18.18 -4.24
N VAL A 5 17.68 -17.83 -3.15
CA VAL A 5 18.62 -18.69 -2.44
C VAL A 5 18.06 -18.94 -1.05
N PHE A 6 17.90 -20.21 -0.72
CA PHE A 6 17.38 -20.66 0.56
C PHE A 6 18.45 -21.52 1.23
N GLU A 7 18.71 -21.28 2.51
CA GLU A 7 19.67 -22.05 3.31
C GLU A 7 18.96 -22.59 4.54
N ASN A 8 19.01 -23.89 4.71
CA ASN A 8 18.42 -24.64 5.81
C ASN A 8 16.90 -24.46 5.98
N LEU A 9 16.22 -25.50 6.34
CA LEU A 9 14.82 -25.47 6.75
C LEU A 9 14.75 -25.60 8.27
N TYR A 10 14.07 -24.65 8.92
CA TYR A 10 13.94 -24.58 10.36
C TYR A 10 12.50 -24.84 10.81
N LYS A 11 12.33 -25.37 12.00
CA LYS A 11 11.07 -25.30 12.75
C LYS A 11 11.28 -24.43 13.98
N TRP A 12 10.22 -23.78 14.42
CA TRP A 12 10.22 -23.12 15.71
C TRP A 12 10.05 -24.16 16.82
N ASP A 13 10.92 -24.15 17.81
CA ASP A 13 10.82 -24.97 19.01
C ASP A 13 10.25 -24.09 20.14
N GLU A 14 9.01 -24.39 20.56
CA GLU A 14 8.32 -23.61 21.58
C GLU A 14 8.92 -23.76 22.98
N GLU A 15 9.53 -24.91 23.29
CA GLU A 15 10.17 -25.15 24.60
C GLU A 15 11.52 -24.43 24.71
N ALA A 16 12.31 -24.47 23.64
CA ALA A 16 13.61 -23.80 23.58
C ALA A 16 13.51 -22.31 23.25
N GLY A 17 12.39 -21.85 22.64
CA GLY A 17 12.20 -20.48 22.20
C GLY A 17 13.12 -20.07 21.04
N GLU A 18 13.57 -21.03 20.24
CA GLU A 18 14.50 -20.81 19.13
C GLU A 18 14.15 -21.62 17.87
N ALA A 19 14.72 -21.20 16.72
CA ALA A 19 14.57 -21.92 15.46
C ALA A 19 15.60 -23.05 15.38
N VAL A 20 15.12 -24.31 15.27
CA VAL A 20 15.95 -25.52 15.18
C VAL A 20 15.97 -26.02 13.74
N PRO A 21 17.14 -26.29 13.13
CA PRO A 21 17.21 -26.81 11.78
C PRO A 21 16.67 -28.25 11.71
N ILE A 22 15.78 -28.51 10.74
CA ILE A 22 15.27 -29.84 10.45
C ILE A 22 15.88 -30.45 9.19
N ILE A 23 16.31 -29.61 8.24
CA ILE A 23 17.05 -30.01 7.06
C ILE A 23 18.16 -29.00 6.82
N GLU A 24 19.39 -29.44 6.79
CA GLU A 24 20.52 -28.60 6.37
C GLU A 24 20.73 -28.74 4.87
N GLY A 25 20.93 -27.61 4.20
CA GLY A 25 21.16 -27.57 2.76
C GLY A 25 21.10 -26.18 2.19
N LYS A 26 21.46 -26.10 0.91
CA LYS A 26 21.37 -24.86 0.13
C LYS A 26 20.63 -25.14 -1.15
N TRP A 27 19.54 -24.42 -1.38
CA TRP A 27 18.72 -24.54 -2.59
C TRP A 27 18.75 -23.24 -3.35
N MET A 28 18.90 -23.33 -4.67
CA MET A 28 18.83 -22.22 -5.57
C MET A 28 17.69 -22.45 -6.55
N LEU A 29 16.72 -21.54 -6.52
CA LEU A 29 15.63 -21.48 -7.50
C LEU A 29 15.95 -20.36 -8.47
N LYS A 30 15.97 -20.70 -9.77
CA LYS A 30 16.04 -19.73 -10.87
C LYS A 30 14.75 -19.82 -11.68
N PHE A 31 14.11 -18.67 -11.92
CA PHE A 31 12.95 -18.59 -12.79
C PHE A 31 13.01 -17.33 -13.65
N GLU A 32 12.54 -17.46 -14.86
CA GLU A 32 12.33 -16.33 -15.75
C GLU A 32 10.86 -15.95 -15.68
N MET A 33 10.60 -14.66 -15.38
CA MET A 33 9.30 -14.07 -15.50
C MET A 33 9.29 -13.22 -16.76
N THR A 34 8.39 -13.55 -17.67
CA THR A 34 8.04 -12.69 -18.80
C THR A 34 6.69 -12.08 -18.46
N TYR A 35 6.61 -10.77 -18.39
CA TYR A 35 5.36 -10.05 -18.18
C TYR A 35 5.33 -8.83 -19.09
N GLU A 36 4.14 -8.46 -19.51
CA GLU A 36 3.87 -7.15 -20.09
C GLU A 36 3.42 -6.24 -18.96
N ASP A 37 4.04 -5.06 -18.87
CA ASP A 37 3.62 -4.06 -17.89
C ASP A 37 2.32 -3.43 -18.38
N SER A 38 1.22 -3.81 -17.75
CA SER A 38 -0.13 -3.29 -18.00
C SER A 38 -0.53 -2.26 -16.95
N SER A 39 0.41 -1.76 -16.14
CA SER A 39 0.11 -0.73 -15.17
C SER A 39 -0.14 0.63 -15.82
N VAL A 40 -1.07 1.38 -15.25
CA VAL A 40 -1.36 2.76 -15.60
C VAL A 40 -1.00 3.63 -14.41
N THR A 41 -0.26 4.71 -14.67
CA THR A 41 0.01 5.73 -13.65
C THR A 41 -0.72 7.01 -14.00
N LEU A 42 -1.62 7.43 -13.11
CA LEU A 42 -2.33 8.69 -13.19
C LEU A 42 -1.51 9.75 -12.44
N SER A 43 -1.29 10.88 -13.10
CA SER A 43 -0.65 12.03 -12.45
C SER A 43 -1.63 12.67 -11.48
N GLY A 44 -1.15 13.00 -10.29
CA GLY A 44 -1.91 13.73 -9.28
C GLY A 44 -1.81 15.24 -9.45
N GLY A 45 -2.01 15.94 -8.36
CA GLY A 45 -2.04 17.40 -8.22
C GLY A 45 -3.34 17.89 -7.60
N GLU A 46 -4.37 17.04 -7.61
CA GLU A 46 -5.64 17.31 -6.98
C GLU A 46 -5.54 17.20 -5.46
N THR A 47 -6.39 17.96 -4.78
CA THR A 47 -6.37 18.03 -3.32
C THR A 47 -7.75 17.75 -2.73
N PHE A 48 -7.76 17.18 -1.51
CA PHE A 48 -8.94 17.10 -0.67
C PHE A 48 -8.60 17.54 0.77
N THR A 49 -9.62 17.83 1.55
CA THR A 49 -9.45 18.25 2.95
C THR A 49 -10.09 17.24 3.88
N GLN A 50 -9.34 16.82 4.91
CA GLN A 50 -9.82 15.92 5.94
C GLN A 50 -9.20 16.31 7.28
N ASP A 51 -10.00 16.34 8.36
CA ASP A 51 -9.56 16.70 9.73
C ASP A 51 -8.82 18.05 9.82
N GLY A 52 -9.15 19.00 8.91
CA GLY A 52 -8.54 20.32 8.83
C GLY A 52 -7.15 20.35 8.18
N MET A 53 -6.70 19.25 7.60
CA MET A 53 -5.46 19.14 6.83
C MET A 53 -5.77 19.04 5.34
N THR A 54 -4.84 19.50 4.50
CA THR A 54 -4.92 19.37 3.05
C THR A 54 -4.06 18.20 2.59
N PHE A 55 -4.67 17.30 1.86
CA PHE A 55 -4.04 16.15 1.23
C PHE A 55 -3.87 16.44 -0.25
N THR A 56 -2.68 16.29 -0.78
CA THR A 56 -2.37 16.39 -2.21
C THR A 56 -2.10 14.98 -2.73
N ILE A 57 -2.85 14.54 -3.71
CA ILE A 57 -2.62 13.25 -4.38
C ILE A 57 -1.42 13.44 -5.31
N ASP A 58 -0.34 12.70 -5.13
CA ASP A 58 0.88 12.83 -5.92
C ASP A 58 0.83 11.93 -7.16
N SER A 59 0.40 10.68 -6.98
CA SER A 59 0.21 9.72 -8.07
C SER A 59 -0.70 8.56 -7.66
N ILE A 60 -1.33 7.94 -8.67
CA ILE A 60 -2.06 6.68 -8.50
C ILE A 60 -1.54 5.71 -9.54
N THR A 61 -1.05 4.55 -9.10
CA THR A 61 -0.65 3.46 -9.99
C THR A 61 -1.62 2.31 -9.84
N LEU A 62 -2.16 1.84 -10.95
CA LEU A 62 -3.09 0.72 -11.05
C LEU A 62 -2.55 -0.33 -12.00
N SER A 63 -2.76 -1.59 -11.66
CA SER A 63 -2.50 -2.75 -12.50
C SER A 63 -3.61 -3.79 -12.29
N PRO A 64 -3.71 -4.84 -13.11
CA PRO A 64 -4.68 -5.91 -12.88
C PRO A 64 -4.53 -6.65 -11.53
N VAL A 65 -3.42 -6.48 -10.84
CA VAL A 65 -3.09 -7.25 -9.63
C VAL A 65 -2.87 -6.39 -8.38
N ALA A 66 -2.71 -5.07 -8.53
CA ALA A 66 -2.37 -4.20 -7.41
C ALA A 66 -2.69 -2.73 -7.70
N TYR A 67 -2.81 -1.94 -6.65
CA TYR A 67 -2.86 -0.49 -6.73
C TYR A 67 -1.90 0.14 -5.73
N LYS A 68 -1.54 1.39 -5.99
CA LYS A 68 -0.74 2.24 -5.11
C LYS A 68 -1.20 3.69 -5.27
N VAL A 69 -1.40 4.37 -4.14
CA VAL A 69 -1.69 5.80 -4.06
C VAL A 69 -0.60 6.46 -3.24
N ASP A 70 0.10 7.41 -3.84
CA ASP A 70 1.05 8.26 -3.16
C ASP A 70 0.42 9.64 -2.94
N TYR A 71 0.54 10.19 -1.74
CA TYR A 71 0.00 11.51 -1.41
C TYR A 71 0.81 12.19 -0.30
N THR A 72 0.72 13.52 -0.27
CA THR A 72 1.38 14.38 0.70
C THR A 72 0.34 15.13 1.53
N VAL A 73 0.57 15.27 2.83
CA VAL A 73 -0.27 16.03 3.76
C VAL A 73 0.46 17.30 4.20
N ASP A 74 -0.22 18.45 4.22
CA ASP A 74 0.31 19.77 4.52
C ASP A 74 0.73 20.02 5.98
N SER A 75 0.84 18.95 6.75
CA SER A 75 1.30 18.98 8.14
C SER A 75 2.24 17.82 8.42
N GLU A 76 3.25 18.08 9.25
CA GLU A 76 4.25 17.07 9.61
C GLU A 76 3.72 16.14 10.68
N VAL A 77 3.81 14.83 10.42
CA VAL A 77 3.47 13.80 11.41
C VAL A 77 4.51 13.78 12.53
N VAL A 78 4.02 13.78 13.76
CA VAL A 78 4.86 13.68 14.96
C VAL A 78 4.53 12.39 15.70
N TRP A 79 5.55 11.59 15.95
CA TRP A 79 5.43 10.34 16.68
C TRP A 79 5.78 10.51 18.16
N SER A 80 5.03 9.86 19.04
CA SER A 80 5.19 10.00 20.49
C SER A 80 6.44 9.34 21.06
N ASN A 81 7.30 8.72 20.24
CA ASN A 81 8.52 8.04 20.68
C ASN A 81 8.34 7.04 21.83
N SER A 82 7.19 6.46 21.99
CA SER A 82 6.95 5.40 22.97
C SER A 82 7.82 4.20 22.58
N GLY A 83 8.73 3.83 23.45
CA GLY A 83 9.77 2.80 23.23
C GLY A 83 9.25 1.50 22.64
N SER A 84 10.16 0.70 22.12
CA SER A 84 9.97 -0.50 21.31
C SER A 84 8.81 -1.39 21.76
N GLY A 85 7.89 -1.70 20.85
CA GLY A 85 7.04 -2.88 20.89
C GLY A 85 5.54 -2.67 20.71
N ARG A 86 4.91 -1.59 21.17
CA ARG A 86 3.48 -1.35 20.98
C ARG A 86 3.22 0.11 20.63
N GLN A 87 2.46 0.33 19.57
CA GLN A 87 2.02 1.67 19.18
C GLN A 87 1.24 2.32 20.34
N SER A 88 1.55 3.58 20.66
CA SER A 88 0.80 4.35 21.65
C SER A 88 -0.59 4.68 21.12
N GLU A 89 -1.52 5.03 22.01
CA GLU A 89 -2.85 5.49 21.61
C GLU A 89 -2.77 6.78 20.78
N GLU A 90 -1.85 7.66 21.11
CA GLU A 90 -1.60 8.90 20.38
C GLU A 90 -1.09 8.62 18.95
N ASP A 91 -0.12 7.72 18.79
CA ASP A 91 0.39 7.32 17.49
C ASP A 91 -0.67 6.60 16.66
N ARG A 92 -1.54 5.80 17.29
CA ARG A 92 -2.67 5.15 16.63
C ARG A 92 -3.66 6.18 16.06
N LEU A 93 -4.03 7.18 16.85
CA LEU A 93 -4.91 8.26 16.41
C LEU A 93 -4.26 9.10 15.30
N THR A 94 -2.96 9.32 15.38
CA THR A 94 -2.18 9.98 14.35
C THR A 94 -2.20 9.17 13.05
N THR A 95 -1.92 7.86 13.12
CA THR A 95 -2.00 6.97 11.94
C THR A 95 -3.40 7.00 11.31
N GLN A 96 -4.46 6.99 12.13
CA GLN A 96 -5.83 7.07 11.61
C GLN A 96 -6.06 8.36 10.82
N ARG A 97 -5.68 9.51 11.35
CA ARG A 97 -5.92 10.81 10.71
C ARG A 97 -5.15 11.00 9.41
N TYR A 98 -3.90 10.58 9.35
CA TYR A 98 -3.03 10.79 8.21
C TYR A 98 -3.12 9.69 7.16
N PHE A 99 -3.58 8.49 7.55
CA PHE A 99 -3.45 7.31 6.70
C PHE A 99 -4.71 6.43 6.66
N GLU A 100 -5.16 5.88 7.80
CA GLU A 100 -6.24 4.88 7.79
C GLU A 100 -7.57 5.44 7.27
N ASN A 101 -7.94 6.67 7.67
CA ASN A 101 -9.19 7.30 7.30
C ASN A 101 -9.23 7.83 5.85
N VAL A 102 -8.13 7.77 5.10
CA VAL A 102 -8.15 8.16 3.68
C VAL A 102 -8.92 7.12 2.89
N GLU A 103 -10.11 7.53 2.40
CA GLU A 103 -10.98 6.70 1.59
C GLU A 103 -10.39 6.47 0.20
N ILE A 104 -10.37 5.22 -0.25
CA ILE A 104 -10.00 4.84 -1.61
C ILE A 104 -11.06 3.87 -2.13
N LEU A 105 -11.76 4.25 -3.22
CA LEU A 105 -12.81 3.46 -3.83
C LEU A 105 -12.49 3.20 -5.30
N LEU A 106 -12.54 1.94 -5.72
CA LEU A 106 -12.45 1.54 -7.12
C LEU A 106 -13.87 1.22 -7.63
N THR A 107 -14.30 1.90 -8.69
CA THR A 107 -15.57 1.63 -9.35
C THR A 107 -15.31 0.85 -10.64
N LEU A 108 -16.01 -0.27 -10.80
CA LEU A 108 -15.94 -1.08 -12.01
C LEU A 108 -16.97 -0.60 -13.06
N THR A 109 -16.78 -1.03 -14.29
CA THR A 109 -17.66 -0.68 -15.44
C THR A 109 -19.10 -1.19 -15.29
N ASP A 110 -19.32 -2.22 -14.49
CA ASP A 110 -20.65 -2.73 -14.14
C ASP A 110 -21.34 -1.97 -13.00
N GLY A 111 -20.65 -0.96 -12.43
CA GLY A 111 -21.12 -0.16 -11.30
C GLY A 111 -20.78 -0.73 -9.93
N THR A 112 -20.10 -1.85 -9.85
CA THR A 112 -19.61 -2.41 -8.57
C THR A 112 -18.56 -1.45 -7.97
N VAL A 113 -18.66 -1.20 -6.67
CA VAL A 113 -17.69 -0.39 -5.92
C VAL A 113 -16.92 -1.28 -4.97
N ILE A 114 -15.60 -1.25 -5.08
CA ILE A 114 -14.66 -1.97 -4.21
C ILE A 114 -14.01 -0.96 -3.27
N ASP A 115 -14.16 -1.17 -1.97
CA ASP A 115 -13.50 -0.36 -0.95
C ASP A 115 -12.06 -0.85 -0.76
N LEU A 116 -11.12 0.02 -1.10
CA LEU A 116 -9.67 -0.19 -1.02
C LEU A 116 -9.03 0.59 0.15
N SER A 117 -9.85 1.22 1.00
CA SER A 117 -9.36 2.12 2.05
C SER A 117 -8.53 1.42 3.13
N ASN A 118 -8.65 0.10 3.25
CA ASN A 118 -8.02 -0.67 4.33
C ASN A 118 -6.64 -1.24 3.96
N ALA A 119 -5.95 -0.62 3.03
CA ALA A 119 -4.63 -1.04 2.57
C ALA A 119 -3.51 -0.68 3.55
N GLY A 120 -2.43 -1.45 3.48
CA GLY A 120 -1.16 -1.14 4.14
C GLY A 120 -0.36 -0.06 3.41
N GLY A 121 0.81 0.28 3.98
CA GLY A 121 1.71 1.24 3.33
C GLY A 121 2.72 1.87 4.26
N SER A 122 3.13 3.08 3.94
CA SER A 122 4.09 3.87 4.70
C SER A 122 3.59 5.29 4.97
N ILE A 123 4.02 5.85 6.08
CA ILE A 123 3.76 7.21 6.51
C ILE A 123 5.01 7.75 7.20
N GLY A 124 5.46 8.92 6.81
CA GLY A 124 6.66 9.53 7.40
C GLY A 124 6.76 11.03 7.16
N PRO A 125 7.46 11.74 8.06
CA PRO A 125 7.72 13.17 7.90
C PRO A 125 8.79 13.40 6.83
N GLU A 126 8.61 14.46 6.03
CA GLU A 126 9.57 14.93 5.04
C GLU A 126 9.45 16.45 4.87
N ASP A 127 10.48 17.19 5.27
CA ASP A 127 10.59 18.66 5.08
C ASP A 127 9.35 19.48 5.51
N GLY A 128 8.73 19.14 6.63
CA GLY A 128 7.59 19.87 7.20
C GLY A 128 6.22 19.41 6.71
N VAL A 129 6.17 18.38 5.88
CA VAL A 129 4.96 17.70 5.40
C VAL A 129 5.00 16.22 5.79
N THR A 130 3.92 15.52 5.54
CA THR A 130 3.88 14.06 5.69
C THR A 130 3.72 13.41 4.34
N VAL A 131 4.61 12.50 3.98
CA VAL A 131 4.52 11.68 2.77
C VAL A 131 3.92 10.32 3.12
N CYS A 132 2.92 9.93 2.37
CA CYS A 132 2.20 8.67 2.53
C CYS A 132 2.19 7.88 1.22
N SER A 133 2.30 6.57 1.35
CA SER A 133 2.13 5.63 0.25
C SER A 133 1.21 4.52 0.72
N LYS A 134 0.05 4.34 0.08
CA LYS A 134 -0.98 3.39 0.45
C LYS A 134 -1.30 2.47 -0.73
N GLY A 135 -1.30 1.15 -0.51
CA GLY A 135 -1.56 0.22 -1.61
C GLY A 135 -1.60 -1.23 -1.16
N GLU A 136 -2.15 -2.08 -2.01
CA GLU A 136 -2.33 -3.50 -1.74
C GLU A 136 -2.41 -4.30 -3.05
N VAL A 137 -2.15 -5.60 -2.95
CA VAL A 137 -2.41 -6.57 -4.02
C VAL A 137 -3.86 -7.00 -3.93
N PHE A 138 -4.57 -6.99 -5.05
CA PHE A 138 -5.96 -7.46 -5.10
C PHE A 138 -6.05 -8.95 -4.77
N SER A 139 -7.17 -9.36 -4.15
CA SER A 139 -7.44 -10.77 -3.84
C SER A 139 -7.66 -11.64 -5.08
N GLU A 140 -8.01 -11.01 -6.20
CA GLU A 140 -8.20 -11.61 -7.51
C GLU A 140 -7.70 -10.65 -8.60
N VAL A 141 -7.44 -11.19 -9.79
CA VAL A 141 -7.03 -10.37 -10.94
C VAL A 141 -8.23 -9.56 -11.43
N LEU A 142 -8.08 -8.25 -11.48
CA LEU A 142 -9.07 -7.31 -12.02
C LEU A 142 -8.56 -6.76 -13.35
N PRO A 143 -9.13 -7.15 -14.50
CA PRO A 143 -8.72 -6.59 -15.79
C PRO A 143 -8.86 -5.07 -15.82
N MET A 144 -7.91 -4.37 -16.46
CA MET A 144 -7.94 -2.90 -16.53
C MET A 144 -9.19 -2.39 -17.25
N GLU A 145 -9.68 -3.13 -18.25
CA GLU A 145 -10.88 -2.80 -18.99
C GLU A 145 -12.18 -2.86 -18.16
N ASP A 146 -12.14 -3.54 -17.02
CA ASP A 146 -13.27 -3.61 -16.07
C ASP A 146 -13.23 -2.47 -15.05
N MET A 147 -12.16 -1.68 -14.99
CA MET A 147 -12.02 -0.54 -14.08
C MET A 147 -12.54 0.73 -14.73
N ALA A 148 -13.55 1.37 -14.12
CA ALA A 148 -14.14 2.60 -14.63
C ALA A 148 -13.52 3.87 -14.03
N SER A 149 -13.33 3.90 -12.72
CA SER A 149 -12.73 5.04 -12.03
C SER A 149 -12.17 4.65 -10.67
N ILE A 150 -11.22 5.43 -10.18
CA ILE A 150 -10.75 5.37 -8.80
C ILE A 150 -10.98 6.72 -8.12
N SER A 151 -11.42 6.70 -6.86
CA SER A 151 -11.51 7.92 -6.05
C SER A 151 -10.64 7.84 -4.83
N VAL A 152 -10.04 8.96 -4.47
CA VAL A 152 -9.19 9.12 -3.27
C VAL A 152 -9.66 10.37 -2.52
N GLY A 153 -10.12 10.19 -1.28
CA GLY A 153 -10.67 11.28 -0.48
C GLY A 153 -11.83 12.02 -1.18
N GLY A 154 -12.59 11.33 -2.05
CA GLY A 154 -13.69 11.90 -2.83
C GLY A 154 -13.27 12.53 -4.16
N VAL A 155 -11.97 12.64 -4.46
CA VAL A 155 -11.47 13.07 -5.78
C VAL A 155 -11.51 11.89 -6.74
N VAL A 156 -12.20 12.03 -7.87
CA VAL A 156 -12.43 10.95 -8.83
C VAL A 156 -11.51 11.07 -10.04
N TYR A 157 -10.85 9.99 -10.39
CA TYR A 157 -10.04 9.80 -11.58
C TYR A 157 -10.73 8.79 -12.51
N ASP A 158 -11.09 9.25 -13.71
CA ASP A 158 -11.71 8.41 -14.75
C ASP A 158 -10.63 7.57 -15.44
N LEU A 159 -10.83 6.26 -15.50
CA LEU A 159 -9.93 5.29 -16.14
C LEU A 159 -10.38 4.94 -17.57
N THR A 160 -11.58 5.38 -17.98
CA THR A 160 -12.15 5.09 -19.31
C THR A 160 -11.88 6.19 -20.32
N ALA A 161 -11.32 7.34 -19.89
CA ALA A 161 -10.96 8.45 -20.77
C ALA A 161 -9.65 8.11 -21.52
N GLU A 162 -9.74 7.87 -22.84
CA GLU A 162 -8.60 7.86 -23.77
C GLU A 162 -8.07 9.28 -24.04
#